data_a1c64f53075cfaba1221a207891716aa
#
_entry.id   a1c64f53075cfaba1221a207891716aa
#
_cell.length_a   1.000
_cell.length_b   1.000
_cell.length_c   1.000
_cell.angle_alpha   90.00
_cell.angle_beta   90.00
_cell.angle_gamma   90.00
#
_symmetry.space_group_name_H-M   'P 1'
#
loop_
_entity.id
_entity.type
_entity.pdbx_description
1 polymer ?
#
loop_
_entity_poly.entity_id
_entity_poly.type
_entity_poly.pdbx_seq_one_letter_code
_entity_poly.pdbx_strand_id
1 'polypeptide(L)'
;YMNMARSFGDILRPGKYYIRCWVNLFDKGKNIDWHSHWDAKYKTYHGFYCVNTEGEHESYTEYAVPELIGNNICRIISKDGLCVIGKSERDQHKSSEWLNDNGYRTTIAFDIIPIEVLRPQETFTHIDISKEFLHNFIPLLIIK
;
A
#
# COMPACT_ATOMS: atom_id res chain seq x y z
N TYR A 1 -2.61 -4.61 -15.60
CA TYR A 1 -2.98 -3.20 -15.51
C TYR A 1 -4.49 -2.99 -15.63
N MET A 2 -5.12 -3.44 -16.72
CA MET A 2 -6.58 -3.28 -16.94
C MET A 2 -7.43 -3.97 -15.88
N ASN A 3 -7.04 -5.16 -15.42
CA ASN A 3 -7.77 -5.89 -14.38
C ASN A 3 -7.66 -5.20 -13.02
N MET A 4 -6.51 -4.64 -12.68
CA MET A 4 -6.34 -3.83 -11.47
C MET A 4 -7.22 -2.57 -11.53
N ALA A 5 -7.26 -1.87 -12.65
CA ALA A 5 -8.10 -0.69 -12.80
C ALA A 5 -9.59 -0.99 -12.62
N ARG A 6 -10.08 -2.15 -13.07
CA ARG A 6 -11.46 -2.59 -12.83
C ARG A 6 -11.72 -2.89 -11.35
N SER A 7 -10.81 -3.62 -10.70
CA SER A 7 -10.93 -3.96 -9.28
C SER A 7 -10.89 -2.72 -8.37
N PHE A 8 -10.10 -1.72 -8.74
CA PHE A 8 -10.04 -0.46 -8.00
C PHE A 8 -11.20 0.48 -8.30
N GLY A 9 -11.87 0.34 -9.46
CA GLY A 9 -12.98 1.20 -9.86
C GLY A 9 -14.17 1.20 -8.90
N ASP A 10 -14.35 0.14 -8.11
CA ASP A 10 -15.38 0.06 -7.08
C ASP A 10 -14.99 0.80 -5.79
N ILE A 11 -13.70 0.96 -5.54
CA ILE A 11 -13.14 1.58 -4.32
C ILE A 11 -12.81 3.05 -4.59
N LEU A 12 -12.24 3.35 -5.75
CA LEU A 12 -11.81 4.69 -6.13
C LEU A 12 -12.95 5.47 -6.77
N ARG A 13 -12.98 6.78 -6.52
CA ARG A 13 -13.86 7.69 -7.26
C ARG A 13 -13.36 7.83 -8.70
N PRO A 14 -14.24 8.15 -9.67
CA PRO A 14 -13.78 8.51 -11.01
C PRO A 14 -12.76 9.65 -10.95
N GLY A 15 -11.66 9.51 -11.68
CA GLY A 15 -10.61 10.53 -11.65
C GLY A 15 -9.30 10.04 -12.26
N LYS A 16 -8.34 10.95 -12.26
CA LYS A 16 -6.97 10.67 -12.70
C LYS A 16 -6.09 10.45 -11.48
N TYR A 17 -5.33 9.37 -11.50
CA TYR A 17 -4.45 8.98 -10.43
C TYR A 17 -3.08 8.61 -10.99
N TYR A 18 -2.11 8.55 -10.09
CA TYR A 18 -0.86 7.86 -10.31
C TYR A 18 -0.77 6.69 -9.35
N ILE A 19 -0.15 5.62 -9.79
CA ILE A 19 0.22 4.49 -8.95
C ILE A 19 1.74 4.42 -8.86
N ARG A 20 2.25 4.31 -7.64
CA ARG A 20 3.66 4.02 -7.35
C ARG A 20 3.72 2.64 -6.72
N CYS A 21 4.57 1.77 -7.24
CA CYS A 21 4.74 0.42 -6.74
C CYS A 21 6.19 0.17 -6.34
N TRP A 22 6.38 -0.68 -5.33
CA TRP A 22 7.69 -1.22 -4.96
C TRP A 22 7.56 -2.64 -4.43
N VAL A 23 8.65 -3.37 -4.49
CA VAL A 23 8.72 -4.75 -3.99
C VAL A 23 9.29 -4.73 -2.58
N ASN A 24 8.61 -5.39 -1.65
CA ASN A 24 9.16 -5.75 -0.35
C ASN A 24 9.59 -7.21 -0.38
N LEU A 25 10.81 -7.46 -0.03
CA LEU A 25 11.40 -8.79 0.08
C LEU A 25 11.88 -8.99 1.52
N PHE A 26 11.30 -9.99 2.20
CA PHE A 26 11.63 -10.31 3.58
C PHE A 26 12.28 -11.69 3.64
N ASP A 27 13.50 -11.74 4.09
CA ASP A 27 14.16 -12.96 4.55
C ASP A 27 13.80 -13.24 6.02
N LYS A 28 14.23 -14.39 6.54
CA LYS A 28 13.95 -14.79 7.92
C LYS A 28 14.38 -13.72 8.94
N GLY A 29 13.50 -13.44 9.88
CA GLY A 29 13.70 -12.43 10.92
C GLY A 29 13.38 -11.01 10.51
N LYS A 30 12.92 -10.77 9.27
CA LYS A 30 12.59 -9.42 8.80
C LYS A 30 11.10 -9.12 8.88
N ASN A 31 10.80 -7.87 9.21
CA ASN A 31 9.48 -7.28 9.26
C ASN A 31 9.55 -5.80 8.88
N ILE A 32 8.42 -5.15 8.79
CA ILE A 32 8.27 -3.70 8.78
C ILE A 32 7.48 -3.31 10.02
N ASP A 33 8.04 -2.41 10.83
CA ASP A 33 7.39 -1.89 12.02
C ASP A 33 6.21 -0.97 11.69
N TRP A 34 5.48 -0.53 12.71
CA TRP A 34 4.36 0.39 12.59
C TRP A 34 4.74 1.65 11.82
N HIS A 35 4.07 1.89 10.72
CA HIS A 35 4.26 3.06 9.87
C HIS A 35 2.97 3.42 9.14
N SER A 36 2.97 4.57 8.51
CA SER A 36 1.93 5.03 7.59
C SER A 36 2.58 5.71 6.38
N HIS A 37 1.85 5.86 5.28
CA HIS A 37 2.42 6.34 4.03
C HIS A 37 2.18 7.82 3.79
N TRP A 38 0.95 8.28 3.96
CA TRP A 38 0.55 9.62 3.58
C TRP A 38 -0.24 10.31 4.68
N ASP A 39 -0.08 11.63 4.78
CA ASP A 39 -0.95 12.46 5.62
C ASP A 39 -2.41 12.37 5.13
N ALA A 40 -3.35 12.24 6.06
CA ALA A 40 -4.80 12.14 5.83
C ALA A 40 -5.36 13.21 4.88
N LYS A 41 -4.77 14.40 4.87
CA LYS A 41 -5.20 15.52 4.00
C LYS A 41 -5.10 15.21 2.50
N TYR A 42 -4.25 14.25 2.09
CA TYR A 42 -4.01 13.95 0.68
C TYR A 42 -5.01 13.00 0.04
N LYS A 43 -5.86 12.32 0.84
CA LYS A 43 -6.86 11.37 0.35
C LYS A 43 -6.31 10.32 -0.62
N THR A 44 -5.11 9.85 -0.34
CA THR A 44 -4.45 8.79 -1.08
C THR A 44 -4.94 7.41 -0.64
N TYR A 45 -4.57 6.39 -1.40
CA TYR A 45 -4.80 4.99 -1.03
C TYR A 45 -3.46 4.28 -0.99
N HIS A 46 -3.36 3.34 -0.06
CA HIS A 46 -2.22 2.44 0.05
C HIS A 46 -2.71 0.99 -0.01
N GLY A 47 -1.86 0.11 -0.50
CA GLY A 47 -2.17 -1.31 -0.54
C GLY A 47 -0.96 -2.17 -0.84
N PHE A 48 -1.19 -3.47 -0.81
CA PHE A 48 -0.19 -4.44 -1.19
C PHE A 48 -0.83 -5.66 -1.86
N TYR A 49 -0.05 -6.31 -2.69
CA TYR A 49 -0.37 -7.57 -3.32
C TYR A 49 0.60 -8.65 -2.84
N CYS A 50 0.09 -9.79 -2.38
CA CYS A 50 0.86 -10.94 -1.95
C CYS A 50 1.31 -11.75 -3.15
N VAL A 51 2.63 -11.87 -3.36
CA VAL A 51 3.22 -12.62 -4.47
C VAL A 51 3.67 -14.00 -4.02
N ASN A 52 4.41 -14.05 -2.90
CA ASN A 52 4.89 -15.26 -2.25
C ASN A 52 4.89 -14.99 -0.75
N THR A 53 3.89 -15.49 -0.05
CA THR A 53 3.64 -15.16 1.36
C THR A 53 3.23 -16.36 2.20
N GLU A 54 3.07 -17.54 1.56
CA GLU A 54 2.70 -18.77 2.22
C GLU A 54 3.97 -19.57 2.61
N GLY A 55 3.90 -20.25 3.73
CA GLY A 55 4.99 -21.06 4.25
C GLY A 55 4.54 -21.86 5.47
N GLU A 56 5.46 -22.52 6.16
CA GLU A 56 5.18 -23.31 7.38
C GLU A 56 4.64 -22.42 8.52
N HIS A 57 5.11 -21.17 8.57
CA HIS A 57 4.66 -20.16 9.51
C HIS A 57 3.78 -19.13 8.81
N GLU A 58 2.62 -18.86 9.41
CA GLU A 58 1.68 -17.87 8.91
C GLU A 58 2.31 -16.48 8.94
N SER A 59 2.15 -15.73 7.86
CA SER A 59 2.48 -14.31 7.79
C SER A 59 1.22 -13.45 7.71
N TYR A 60 1.31 -12.21 8.22
CA TYR A 60 0.16 -11.30 8.27
C TYR A 60 0.60 -9.83 8.24
N THR A 61 -0.38 -8.97 8.01
CA THR A 61 -0.27 -7.53 8.19
C THR A 61 -1.29 -7.08 9.24
N GLU A 62 -0.89 -6.29 10.20
CA GLU A 62 -1.76 -5.70 11.22
C GLU A 62 -2.01 -4.23 10.90
N TYR A 63 -3.26 -3.82 11.00
CA TYR A 63 -3.71 -2.43 10.88
C TYR A 63 -4.24 -1.93 12.20
N ALA A 64 -3.87 -0.72 12.59
CA ALA A 64 -4.49 -0.01 13.69
C ALA A 64 -5.85 0.55 13.23
N VAL A 65 -6.93 0.06 13.84
CA VAL A 65 -8.31 0.47 13.51
C VAL A 65 -8.99 0.98 14.78
N PRO A 66 -8.90 2.27 15.07
CA PRO A 66 -9.39 2.85 16.33
C PRO A 66 -10.88 2.63 16.61
N GLU A 67 -11.67 2.36 15.57
CA GLU A 67 -13.12 2.13 15.69
C GLU A 67 -13.48 0.70 16.13
N LEU A 68 -12.54 -0.23 16.16
CA LEU A 68 -12.81 -1.59 16.64
C LEU A 68 -12.96 -1.60 18.17
N ILE A 69 -14.09 -2.12 18.63
CA ILE A 69 -14.36 -2.28 20.05
C ILE A 69 -13.47 -3.38 20.63
N GLY A 70 -12.71 -3.04 21.67
CA GLY A 70 -11.89 -3.97 22.46
C GLY A 70 -10.44 -4.12 22.00
N ASN A 71 -10.17 -4.51 20.78
CA ASN A 71 -8.83 -4.57 20.21
C ASN A 71 -8.77 -3.70 18.96
N ASN A 72 -8.04 -2.60 19.02
CA ASN A 72 -7.92 -1.64 17.91
C ASN A 72 -7.02 -2.14 16.77
N ILE A 73 -6.83 -3.45 16.64
CA ILE A 73 -5.97 -4.07 15.63
C ILE A 73 -6.78 -5.03 14.77
N CYS A 74 -6.73 -4.82 13.46
CA CYS A 74 -7.22 -5.76 12.46
C CYS A 74 -6.04 -6.52 11.87
N ARG A 75 -6.05 -7.85 11.95
CA ARG A 75 -5.03 -8.72 11.35
C ARG A 75 -5.55 -9.31 10.06
N ILE A 76 -4.77 -9.16 8.99
CA ILE A 76 -5.03 -9.71 7.67
C ILE A 76 -3.96 -10.78 7.39
N ILE A 77 -4.39 -12.04 7.32
CA ILE A 77 -3.51 -13.16 6.97
C ILE A 77 -3.11 -13.04 5.51
N SER A 78 -1.81 -13.13 5.26
CA SER A 78 -1.27 -13.09 3.91
C SER A 78 -1.54 -14.40 3.18
N LYS A 79 -2.02 -14.29 1.94
CA LYS A 79 -2.21 -15.42 1.03
C LYS A 79 -1.78 -15.00 -0.36
N ASP A 80 -1.15 -15.89 -1.09
CA ASP A 80 -0.72 -15.62 -2.45
C ASP A 80 -1.92 -15.22 -3.33
N GLY A 81 -1.76 -14.15 -4.09
CA GLY A 81 -2.84 -13.55 -4.88
C GLY A 81 -3.76 -12.58 -4.12
N LEU A 82 -3.64 -12.46 -2.78
CA LEU A 82 -4.41 -11.49 -2.02
C LEU A 82 -3.96 -10.07 -2.36
N CYS A 83 -4.93 -9.20 -2.68
CA CYS A 83 -4.73 -7.76 -2.82
C CYS A 83 -5.51 -7.03 -1.73
N VAL A 84 -4.82 -6.21 -0.98
CA VAL A 84 -5.40 -5.35 0.06
C VAL A 84 -5.25 -3.90 -0.37
N ILE A 85 -6.31 -3.10 -0.18
CA ILE A 85 -6.29 -1.66 -0.42
C ILE A 85 -7.10 -0.95 0.65
N GLY A 86 -6.59 0.16 1.12
CA GLY A 86 -7.23 1.03 2.09
C GLY A 86 -6.94 2.50 1.85
N LYS A 87 -7.62 3.36 2.59
CA LYS A 87 -7.33 4.80 2.60
C LYS A 87 -6.10 5.05 3.46
N SER A 88 -5.15 5.83 2.95
CA SER A 88 -3.92 6.12 3.69
C SER A 88 -4.11 6.95 4.97
N GLU A 89 -5.25 7.64 5.10
CA GLU A 89 -5.56 8.42 6.31
C GLU A 89 -5.66 7.58 7.60
N ARG A 90 -5.79 6.25 7.45
CA ARG A 90 -5.95 5.29 8.56
C ARG A 90 -5.16 4.02 8.32
N ASP A 91 -4.04 4.14 7.65
CA ASP A 91 -3.26 3.00 7.21
C ASP A 91 -2.07 2.68 8.12
N GLN A 92 -2.06 3.16 9.36
CA GLN A 92 -1.01 2.76 10.29
C GLN A 92 -0.99 1.24 10.41
N HIS A 93 0.07 0.62 9.92
CA HIS A 93 0.18 -0.82 9.82
C HIS A 93 1.61 -1.31 10.01
N LYS A 94 1.74 -2.60 10.27
CA LYS A 94 3.01 -3.32 10.31
C LYS A 94 2.87 -4.69 9.67
N SER A 95 3.98 -5.28 9.23
CA SER A 95 4.02 -6.68 8.84
C SER A 95 4.47 -7.57 9.99
N SER A 96 4.02 -8.85 9.99
CA SER A 96 4.63 -9.88 10.82
C SER A 96 6.07 -10.10 10.42
N GLU A 97 6.87 -10.59 11.34
CA GLU A 97 8.17 -11.16 11.03
C GLU A 97 8.01 -12.39 10.12
N TRP A 98 8.93 -12.57 9.17
CA TRP A 98 9.01 -13.77 8.35
C TRP A 98 9.81 -14.84 9.11
N LEU A 99 9.15 -15.93 9.49
CA LEU A 99 9.74 -16.95 10.35
C LEU A 99 10.19 -18.22 9.60
N ASN A 100 9.86 -18.33 8.30
CA ASN A 100 10.20 -19.49 7.51
C ASN A 100 11.70 -19.53 7.17
N ASP A 101 12.30 -20.73 7.28
CA ASP A 101 13.72 -20.93 7.04
C ASP A 101 14.11 -20.84 5.56
N ASN A 102 13.18 -21.15 4.69
CA ASN A 102 13.39 -21.19 3.26
C ASN A 102 12.52 -20.13 2.55
N GLY A 103 13.10 -19.56 1.50
CA GLY A 103 12.40 -18.59 0.67
C GLY A 103 12.27 -17.20 1.28
N TYR A 104 11.50 -16.37 0.63
CA TYR A 104 11.26 -14.98 0.99
C TYR A 104 9.77 -14.70 0.99
N ARG A 105 9.29 -13.94 1.96
CA ARG A 105 8.00 -13.28 1.81
C ARG A 105 8.16 -12.15 0.80
N THR A 106 7.35 -12.16 -0.24
CA THR A 106 7.39 -11.16 -1.30
C THR A 106 6.03 -10.50 -1.43
N THR A 107 6.00 -9.19 -1.32
CA THR A 107 4.80 -8.38 -1.58
C THR A 107 5.13 -7.24 -2.54
N ILE A 108 4.17 -6.85 -3.36
CA ILE A 108 4.21 -5.62 -4.14
C ILE A 108 3.34 -4.62 -3.40
N ALA A 109 3.95 -3.64 -2.76
CA ALA A 109 3.23 -2.53 -2.15
C ALA A 109 2.99 -1.43 -3.19
N PHE A 110 1.92 -0.65 -3.01
CA PHE A 110 1.59 0.44 -3.92
C PHE A 110 0.84 1.57 -3.21
N ASP A 111 1.06 2.77 -3.72
CA ASP A 111 0.26 3.96 -3.41
C ASP A 111 -0.54 4.38 -4.65
N ILE A 112 -1.79 4.76 -4.46
CA ILE A 112 -2.63 5.37 -5.49
C ILE A 112 -2.89 6.81 -5.08
N ILE A 113 -2.41 7.74 -5.90
CA ILE A 113 -2.30 9.14 -5.55
C ILE A 113 -3.12 9.97 -6.55
N PRO A 114 -4.13 10.75 -6.10
CA PRO A 114 -4.84 11.67 -6.95
C PRO A 114 -3.87 12.64 -7.63
N ILE A 115 -4.09 12.95 -8.91
CA ILE A 115 -3.18 13.81 -9.68
C ILE A 115 -3.00 15.19 -9.03
N GLU A 116 -4.02 15.67 -8.33
CA GLU A 116 -4.02 16.96 -7.65
C GLU A 116 -2.98 17.04 -6.54
N VAL A 117 -2.65 15.88 -5.92
CA VAL A 117 -1.63 15.77 -4.86
C VAL A 117 -0.23 15.97 -5.41
N LEU A 118 0.00 15.53 -6.66
CA LEU A 118 1.31 15.60 -7.33
C LEU A 118 1.51 16.90 -8.12
N ARG A 119 0.50 17.75 -8.24
CA ARG A 119 0.70 19.07 -8.82
C ARG A 119 1.53 19.92 -7.87
N PRO A 120 2.53 20.66 -8.38
CA PRO A 120 3.25 21.62 -7.56
C PRO A 120 2.26 22.65 -7.05
N GLN A 121 1.85 22.51 -5.81
CA GLN A 121 1.21 23.59 -5.10
C GLN A 121 2.34 24.50 -4.62
N GLU A 122 2.19 25.80 -4.74
CA GLU A 122 3.19 26.81 -4.34
C GLU A 122 3.65 26.70 -2.88
N THR A 123 3.03 25.82 -2.11
CA THR A 123 3.28 25.57 -0.69
C THR A 123 4.09 24.30 -0.38
N PHE A 124 4.46 23.49 -1.36
CA PHE A 124 5.27 22.27 -1.12
C PHE A 124 6.77 22.58 -1.23
N THR A 125 7.30 23.25 -0.23
CA THR A 125 8.73 23.59 -0.15
C THR A 125 9.65 22.41 0.21
N HIS A 126 9.12 21.19 0.40
CA HIS A 126 9.92 20.06 0.91
C HIS A 126 9.78 18.73 0.17
N ILE A 127 8.96 18.64 -0.87
CA ILE A 127 9.02 17.51 -1.80
C ILE A 127 9.60 18.04 -3.10
N ASP A 128 10.91 17.94 -3.21
CA ASP A 128 11.58 18.09 -4.50
C ASP A 128 11.13 16.93 -5.38
N ILE A 129 10.02 17.15 -6.11
CA ILE A 129 9.57 16.21 -7.14
C ILE A 129 10.53 16.42 -8.31
N SER A 130 11.76 15.90 -8.15
CA SER A 130 12.70 15.82 -9.25
C SER A 130 12.05 15.05 -10.41
N LYS A 131 12.44 15.34 -11.63
CA LYS A 131 11.93 14.61 -12.80
C LYS A 131 12.12 13.09 -12.64
N GLU A 132 13.15 12.65 -11.93
CA GLU A 132 13.43 11.25 -11.61
C GLU A 132 12.36 10.60 -10.72
N PHE A 133 11.77 11.36 -9.80
CA PHE A 133 10.69 10.85 -8.96
C PHE A 133 9.42 10.53 -9.78
N LEU A 134 9.11 11.32 -10.79
CA LEU A 134 7.94 11.12 -11.65
C LEU A 134 8.05 9.88 -12.55
N HIS A 135 9.26 9.42 -12.88
CA HIS A 135 9.44 8.22 -13.70
C HIS A 135 8.97 6.94 -13.03
N ASN A 136 8.82 6.93 -11.70
CA ASN A 136 8.32 5.80 -10.94
C ASN A 136 6.79 5.77 -10.80
N PHE A 137 6.08 6.75 -11.35
CA PHE A 137 4.62 6.83 -11.29
C PHE A 137 3.98 6.39 -12.60
N ILE A 138 3.08 5.43 -12.49
CA ILE A 138 2.29 4.93 -13.61
C ILE A 138 0.94 5.65 -13.59
N PRO A 139 0.53 6.32 -14.67
CA PRO A 139 -0.79 6.95 -14.74
C PRO A 139 -1.90 5.90 -14.67
N LEU A 140 -2.91 6.17 -13.85
CA LEU A 140 -4.11 5.36 -13.67
C LEU A 140 -5.34 6.24 -13.88
N LEU A 141 -6.16 5.90 -14.86
CA LEU A 141 -7.45 6.56 -15.11
C LEU A 141 -8.58 5.67 -14.65
N ILE A 142 -9.40 6.15 -13.72
CA ILE A 142 -10.62 5.49 -13.25
C ILE A 142 -11.81 6.17 -13.93
N ILE A 143 -12.51 5.39 -14.71
CA ILE A 143 -13.75 5.77 -15.42
C ILE A 143 -14.87 4.87 -14.90
N LYS A 144 -15.98 5.47 -14.50
CA LYS A 144 -17.23 4.76 -14.18
C LYS A 144 -18.24 5.02 -15.27
#